data_f03cf1a1a37119e92e9f528646abf32e
#
_entry.id   f03cf1a1a37119e92e9f528646abf32e
#
_cell.length_a   1.000
_cell.length_b   1.000
_cell.length_c   1.000
_cell.angle_alpha   90.00
_cell.angle_beta   90.00
_cell.angle_gamma   90.00
#
_symmetry.space_group_name_H-M   'P 1'
#
loop_
_entity.id
_entity.type
_entity.pdbx_description
1 polymer ?
#
loop_
_entity_poly.entity_id
_entity_poly.type
_entity_poly.pdbx_seq_one_letter_code
_entity_poly.pdbx_strand_id
1 'polypeptide(L)'
;MRLRVVLGLFALLATPMISGCGDEHDHEDHSAAEEACEHTKEGPFEDVTATAAADGAPSATFAHTAVRITLVEDADDNTQNSGYVTFAADEATEFAFFLSVDVPMEIMDANSAAVEIEESADVAECTEVAKQHNADLEVGTYTLKIGPTTETMISLVVEEASHEGEAH
;
A
#
# COMPACT_ATOMS: atom_id res chain seq x y z
N MET A 1 -53.01 -1.40 66.59
CA MET A 1 -51.89 -2.24 66.26
C MET A 1 -52.39 -3.25 65.23
N ARG A 2 -52.25 -2.99 63.94
CA ARG A 2 -52.72 -3.92 62.85
C ARG A 2 -51.57 -4.08 61.84
N LEU A 3 -50.98 -5.25 61.81
CA LEU A 3 -49.93 -5.71 60.94
C LEU A 3 -50.57 -6.02 59.56
N ARG A 4 -50.14 -5.38 58.50
CA ARG A 4 -50.50 -5.69 57.12
C ARG A 4 -49.28 -6.36 56.44
N VAL A 5 -49.42 -7.63 56.17
CA VAL A 5 -48.50 -8.39 55.34
C VAL A 5 -48.87 -8.12 53.89
N VAL A 6 -47.92 -7.58 53.12
CA VAL A 6 -48.06 -7.45 51.65
C VAL A 6 -47.23 -8.54 50.99
N LEU A 7 -47.92 -9.44 50.32
CA LEU A 7 -47.37 -10.54 49.56
C LEU A 7 -46.92 -9.97 48.19
N GLY A 8 -45.62 -9.91 47.97
CA GLY A 8 -45.04 -9.51 46.70
C GLY A 8 -44.93 -10.68 45.73
N LEU A 9 -45.63 -10.58 44.62
CA LEU A 9 -45.60 -11.52 43.51
C LEU A 9 -44.35 -11.30 42.67
N PHE A 10 -43.40 -12.26 42.69
CA PHE A 10 -42.22 -12.24 41.82
C PHE A 10 -42.63 -12.82 40.45
N ALA A 11 -42.64 -11.95 39.46
CA ALA A 11 -42.77 -12.35 38.06
C ALA A 11 -41.36 -12.68 37.54
N LEU A 12 -41.10 -13.95 37.19
CA LEU A 12 -39.94 -14.39 36.47
C LEU A 12 -40.07 -13.93 34.98
N LEU A 13 -39.28 -12.96 34.60
CA LEU A 13 -39.06 -12.59 33.19
C LEU A 13 -37.99 -13.51 32.64
N ALA A 14 -38.40 -14.46 31.79
CA ALA A 14 -37.49 -15.26 30.98
C ALA A 14 -37.00 -14.37 29.80
N THR A 15 -35.72 -13.98 29.85
CA THR A 15 -35.05 -13.33 28.71
C THR A 15 -34.65 -14.39 27.68
N PRO A 16 -35.06 -14.27 26.40
CA PRO A 16 -34.53 -15.11 25.34
C PRO A 16 -33.06 -14.74 25.09
N MET A 17 -32.16 -15.71 25.23
CA MET A 17 -30.80 -15.58 24.73
C MET A 17 -30.86 -15.57 23.22
N ILE A 18 -30.67 -14.40 22.62
CA ILE A 18 -30.38 -14.26 21.20
C ILE A 18 -28.92 -14.72 21.06
N SER A 19 -28.74 -15.94 20.54
CA SER A 19 -27.44 -16.37 20.01
C SER A 19 -27.15 -15.48 18.80
N GLY A 20 -26.35 -14.44 19.01
CA GLY A 20 -25.74 -13.73 17.89
C GLY A 20 -24.81 -14.72 17.19
N CYS A 21 -25.15 -15.13 15.96
CA CYS A 21 -24.17 -15.60 15.02
C CYS A 21 -23.19 -14.42 14.85
N GLY A 22 -22.00 -14.54 15.45
CA GLY A 22 -20.87 -13.77 15.02
C GLY A 22 -20.55 -14.25 13.60
N ASP A 23 -20.80 -13.43 12.60
CA ASP A 23 -20.09 -13.56 11.35
C ASP A 23 -18.61 -13.36 11.74
N GLU A 24 -17.90 -14.48 11.90
CA GLU A 24 -16.47 -14.49 11.78
C GLU A 24 -16.22 -14.10 10.31
N HIS A 25 -16.03 -12.82 10.06
CA HIS A 25 -15.34 -12.39 8.87
C HIS A 25 -13.95 -12.99 9.01
N ASP A 26 -13.72 -14.11 8.33
CA ASP A 26 -12.39 -14.53 7.96
C ASP A 26 -11.80 -13.34 7.19
N HIS A 27 -11.03 -12.50 7.88
CA HIS A 27 -10.08 -11.64 7.22
C HIS A 27 -9.07 -12.62 6.64
N GLU A 28 -9.24 -12.96 5.35
CA GLU A 28 -8.16 -13.56 4.59
C GLU A 28 -7.03 -12.53 4.69
N ASP A 29 -6.00 -12.87 5.44
CA ASP A 29 -4.77 -12.08 5.50
C ASP A 29 -4.12 -12.19 4.12
N HIS A 30 -4.49 -11.28 3.22
CA HIS A 30 -3.84 -11.14 1.93
C HIS A 30 -2.43 -10.62 2.16
N SER A 31 -1.46 -11.22 1.48
CA SER A 31 -0.11 -10.66 1.46
C SER A 31 -0.10 -9.32 0.71
N ALA A 32 0.83 -8.43 1.04
CA ALA A 32 1.00 -7.17 0.32
C ALA A 32 1.13 -7.38 -1.21
N ALA A 33 1.73 -8.49 -1.63
CA ALA A 33 1.84 -8.85 -3.04
C ALA A 33 0.48 -9.23 -3.67
N GLU A 34 -0.38 -9.96 -2.95
CA GLU A 34 -1.73 -10.28 -3.44
C GLU A 34 -2.59 -9.02 -3.58
N GLU A 35 -2.54 -8.11 -2.60
CA GLU A 35 -3.23 -6.80 -2.66
C GLU A 35 -2.72 -5.95 -3.82
N ALA A 36 -1.40 -5.87 -4.01
CA ALA A 36 -0.81 -5.15 -5.14
C ALA A 36 -1.24 -5.75 -6.49
N CYS A 37 -1.35 -7.07 -6.59
CA CYS A 37 -1.86 -7.76 -7.77
C CYS A 37 -3.33 -7.40 -8.05
N GLU A 38 -4.16 -7.37 -7.03
CA GLU A 38 -5.58 -6.99 -7.15
C GLU A 38 -5.70 -5.54 -7.61
N HIS A 39 -5.00 -4.60 -6.96
CA HIS A 39 -5.03 -3.19 -7.31
C HIS A 39 -4.50 -2.93 -8.72
N THR A 40 -3.41 -3.59 -9.13
CA THR A 40 -2.86 -3.43 -10.49
C THR A 40 -3.84 -3.91 -11.56
N LYS A 41 -4.67 -4.93 -11.27
CA LYS A 41 -5.62 -5.53 -12.21
C LYS A 41 -6.99 -4.86 -12.18
N GLU A 42 -7.51 -4.55 -11.00
CA GLU A 42 -8.90 -4.14 -10.80
C GLU A 42 -9.05 -2.67 -10.41
N GLY A 43 -7.94 -2.01 -10.00
CA GLY A 43 -7.94 -0.64 -9.47
C GLY A 43 -8.36 -0.57 -8.00
N PRO A 44 -8.65 0.64 -7.52
CA PRO A 44 -8.78 1.88 -8.28
C PRO A 44 -7.49 2.31 -9.00
N PHE A 45 -7.64 3.15 -10.03
CA PHE A 45 -6.51 3.65 -10.84
C PHE A 45 -6.42 5.17 -10.75
N GLU A 46 -5.19 5.67 -10.57
CA GLU A 46 -4.88 7.09 -10.70
C GLU A 46 -3.81 7.29 -11.76
N ASP A 47 -3.96 8.31 -12.59
CA ASP A 47 -3.03 8.64 -13.66
C ASP A 47 -2.14 9.80 -13.25
N VAL A 48 -0.83 9.60 -13.31
CA VAL A 48 0.19 10.59 -12.96
C VAL A 48 1.18 10.69 -14.12
N THR A 49 1.56 11.91 -14.49
CA THR A 49 2.66 12.12 -15.44
C THR A 49 3.91 12.53 -14.66
N ALA A 50 4.94 11.71 -14.71
CA ALA A 50 6.22 11.97 -14.06
C ALA A 50 6.91 13.20 -14.65
N THR A 51 7.83 13.79 -13.91
CA THR A 51 8.69 14.89 -14.38
C THR A 51 10.10 14.42 -14.71
N ALA A 52 10.79 15.15 -15.61
CA ALA A 52 12.18 14.86 -15.94
C ALA A 52 13.18 15.23 -14.83
N ALA A 53 12.72 15.92 -13.78
CA ALA A 53 13.53 16.33 -12.63
C ALA A 53 12.76 16.12 -11.34
N ALA A 54 13.48 15.96 -10.24
CA ALA A 54 12.90 15.78 -8.91
C ALA A 54 12.12 17.02 -8.43
N ASP A 55 12.54 18.22 -8.86
CA ASP A 55 11.84 19.45 -8.50
C ASP A 55 10.48 19.54 -9.18
N GLY A 56 9.42 19.68 -8.38
CA GLY A 56 8.05 19.74 -8.88
C GLY A 56 7.46 18.38 -9.29
N ALA A 57 8.08 17.27 -8.88
CA ALA A 57 7.55 15.94 -9.11
C ALA A 57 6.15 15.77 -8.51
N PRO A 58 5.18 15.21 -9.24
CA PRO A 58 3.82 15.02 -8.77
C PRO A 58 3.75 13.93 -7.71
N SER A 59 2.71 13.98 -6.88
CA SER A 59 2.46 12.93 -5.89
C SER A 59 1.96 11.65 -6.56
N ALA A 60 2.49 10.53 -6.12
CA ALA A 60 2.00 9.17 -6.37
C ALA A 60 1.56 8.50 -5.06
N THR A 61 1.20 9.29 -4.04
CA THR A 61 0.74 8.81 -2.74
C THR A 61 -0.77 8.58 -2.79
N PHE A 62 -1.18 7.36 -3.03
CA PHE A 62 -2.58 6.94 -3.05
C PHE A 62 -2.68 5.58 -2.38
N ALA A 63 -3.37 5.52 -1.25
CA ALA A 63 -3.58 4.26 -0.52
C ALA A 63 -4.42 3.29 -1.36
N HIS A 64 -4.07 2.01 -1.36
CA HIS A 64 -4.81 0.92 -2.02
C HIS A 64 -5.17 1.26 -3.47
N THR A 65 -4.22 1.79 -4.22
CA THR A 65 -4.47 2.32 -5.57
C THR A 65 -3.30 1.97 -6.50
N ALA A 66 -3.59 1.51 -7.70
CA ALA A 66 -2.58 1.40 -8.73
C ALA A 66 -2.38 2.75 -9.43
N VAL A 67 -1.23 3.36 -9.22
CA VAL A 67 -0.85 4.62 -9.85
C VAL A 67 -0.20 4.33 -11.20
N ARG A 68 -0.86 4.72 -12.28
CA ARG A 68 -0.32 4.59 -13.64
C ARG A 68 0.53 5.81 -13.94
N ILE A 69 1.84 5.61 -13.98
CA ILE A 69 2.83 6.66 -14.14
C ILE A 69 3.26 6.72 -15.61
N THR A 70 2.92 7.80 -16.29
CA THR A 70 3.46 8.10 -17.62
C THR A 70 4.87 8.66 -17.44
N LEU A 71 5.87 7.95 -17.95
CA LEU A 71 7.27 8.36 -17.96
C LEU A 71 7.55 9.38 -19.06
N VAL A 72 8.63 10.12 -18.92
CA VAL A 72 9.10 11.09 -19.92
C VAL A 72 10.40 10.59 -20.54
N GLU A 73 10.78 11.15 -21.71
CA GLU A 73 12.05 10.85 -22.35
C GLU A 73 13.21 11.09 -21.39
N ASP A 74 14.10 10.12 -21.27
CA ASP A 74 15.26 10.20 -20.37
C ASP A 74 16.24 11.26 -20.88
N ALA A 75 16.77 12.08 -19.96
CA ALA A 75 17.62 13.21 -20.34
C ALA A 75 18.99 12.78 -20.90
N ASP A 76 19.46 11.59 -20.54
CA ASP A 76 20.77 11.08 -20.93
C ASP A 76 20.69 10.13 -22.14
N ASP A 77 19.52 9.48 -22.34
CA ASP A 77 19.27 8.56 -23.45
C ASP A 77 17.85 8.71 -24.01
N ASN A 78 17.70 9.42 -25.09
CA ASN A 78 16.41 9.67 -25.75
C ASN A 78 15.75 8.42 -26.38
N THR A 79 16.33 7.25 -26.24
CA THR A 79 15.72 5.96 -26.61
C THR A 79 15.05 5.30 -25.42
N GLN A 80 15.15 5.89 -24.23
CA GLN A 80 14.58 5.40 -23.00
C GLN A 80 13.69 6.46 -22.34
N ASN A 81 12.92 6.02 -21.36
CA ASN A 81 12.05 6.87 -20.56
C ASN A 81 12.43 6.71 -19.09
N SER A 82 12.30 7.77 -18.34
CA SER A 82 12.47 7.80 -16.90
C SER A 82 11.53 8.84 -16.29
N GLY A 83 11.48 8.94 -14.97
CA GLY A 83 10.73 10.03 -14.37
C GLY A 83 10.77 10.05 -12.88
N TYR A 84 10.38 11.20 -12.33
CA TYR A 84 10.31 11.44 -10.90
C TYR A 84 8.85 11.64 -10.47
N VAL A 85 8.48 10.97 -9.37
CA VAL A 85 7.23 11.17 -8.63
C VAL A 85 7.57 11.28 -7.14
N THR A 86 6.64 11.73 -6.31
CA THR A 86 6.82 11.76 -4.85
C THR A 86 5.89 10.77 -4.17
N PHE A 87 6.37 10.22 -3.06
CA PHE A 87 5.62 9.38 -2.15
C PHE A 87 5.69 9.98 -0.74
N ALA A 88 4.57 10.03 -0.03
CA ALA A 88 4.52 10.47 1.37
C ALA A 88 4.26 9.26 2.26
N ALA A 89 5.24 8.92 3.10
CA ALA A 89 5.06 7.97 4.18
C ALA A 89 4.43 8.70 5.37
N ASP A 90 3.27 8.27 5.81
CA ASP A 90 2.52 8.83 6.93
C ASP A 90 2.85 8.15 8.26
N GLU A 91 3.52 7.02 8.22
CA GLU A 91 4.09 6.35 9.37
C GLU A 91 5.52 5.82 9.10
N ALA A 92 6.20 5.45 10.19
CA ALA A 92 7.55 4.89 10.12
C ALA A 92 7.43 3.37 10.09
N THR A 93 7.57 2.78 8.91
CA THR A 93 7.45 1.33 8.68
C THR A 93 8.20 0.92 7.42
N GLU A 94 8.28 -0.38 7.18
CA GLU A 94 8.72 -0.93 5.91
C GLU A 94 7.60 -0.81 4.88
N PHE A 95 7.91 -0.22 3.73
CA PHE A 95 7.01 -0.14 2.58
C PHE A 95 7.48 -1.05 1.46
N ALA A 96 6.53 -1.71 0.83
CA ALA A 96 6.73 -2.51 -0.38
C ALA A 96 6.20 -1.74 -1.60
N PHE A 97 7.09 -1.50 -2.57
CA PHE A 97 6.82 -0.82 -3.83
C PHE A 97 6.71 -1.86 -4.94
N PHE A 98 5.53 -2.03 -5.50
CA PHE A 98 5.23 -3.01 -6.53
C PHE A 98 5.15 -2.34 -7.89
N LEU A 99 6.00 -2.79 -8.83
CA LEU A 99 6.07 -2.26 -10.19
C LEU A 99 5.55 -3.26 -11.21
N SER A 100 4.76 -2.80 -12.17
CA SER A 100 4.25 -3.65 -13.25
C SER A 100 5.33 -4.12 -14.23
N VAL A 101 6.52 -3.54 -14.18
CA VAL A 101 7.66 -3.85 -15.05
C VAL A 101 8.93 -3.89 -14.20
N ASP A 102 9.86 -4.78 -14.52
CA ASP A 102 11.18 -4.81 -13.89
C ASP A 102 12.04 -3.65 -14.43
N VAL A 103 12.03 -2.54 -13.68
CA VAL A 103 12.78 -1.32 -13.99
C VAL A 103 13.57 -0.84 -12.77
N PRO A 104 14.70 -0.17 -12.96
CA PRO A 104 15.40 0.47 -11.85
C PRO A 104 14.51 1.46 -11.11
N MET A 105 14.60 1.46 -9.78
CA MET A 105 13.98 2.44 -8.90
C MET A 105 15.00 2.96 -7.88
N GLU A 106 15.00 4.27 -7.65
CA GLU A 106 15.78 4.92 -6.60
C GLU A 106 14.82 5.69 -5.69
N ILE A 107 15.02 5.59 -4.38
CA ILE A 107 14.28 6.36 -3.37
C ILE A 107 15.21 7.40 -2.77
N MET A 108 14.78 8.65 -2.69
CA MET A 108 15.55 9.75 -2.13
C MET A 108 14.74 10.46 -1.04
N ASP A 109 15.37 10.80 0.05
CA ASP A 109 14.77 11.61 1.11
C ASP A 109 14.63 13.11 0.71
N ALA A 110 14.08 13.92 1.62
CA ALA A 110 13.89 15.35 1.40
C ALA A 110 15.21 16.14 1.22
N ASN A 111 16.35 15.55 1.55
CA ASN A 111 17.67 16.12 1.35
C ASN A 111 18.34 15.60 0.08
N SER A 112 17.64 14.84 -0.73
CA SER A 112 18.15 14.13 -1.92
C SER A 112 19.21 13.08 -1.58
N ALA A 113 19.23 12.57 -0.35
CA ALA A 113 20.06 11.43 0.03
C ALA A 113 19.34 10.14 -0.37
N ALA A 114 20.09 9.19 -0.94
CA ALA A 114 19.54 7.90 -1.31
C ALA A 114 19.12 7.12 -0.07
N VAL A 115 17.92 6.54 -0.12
CA VAL A 115 17.41 5.57 0.86
C VAL A 115 17.75 4.17 0.33
N GLU A 116 18.20 3.30 1.21
CA GLU A 116 18.53 1.92 0.85
C GLU A 116 17.25 1.14 0.52
N ILE A 117 17.27 0.41 -0.59
CA ILE A 117 16.30 -0.61 -0.90
C ILE A 117 16.86 -1.90 -0.30
N GLU A 118 16.20 -2.42 0.74
CA GLU A 118 16.71 -3.55 1.52
C GLU A 118 16.52 -4.87 0.78
N GLU A 119 15.41 -5.00 0.07
CA GLU A 119 15.09 -6.19 -0.72
C GLU A 119 14.52 -5.81 -2.08
N SER A 120 14.84 -6.63 -3.08
CA SER A 120 14.24 -6.58 -4.41
C SER A 120 13.96 -7.99 -4.89
N ALA A 121 12.70 -8.29 -5.15
CA ALA A 121 12.25 -9.62 -5.56
C ALA A 121 11.34 -9.57 -6.78
N ASP A 122 11.29 -10.67 -7.54
CA ASP A 122 10.29 -10.87 -8.58
C ASP A 122 8.98 -11.32 -7.90
N VAL A 123 7.86 -10.78 -8.36
CA VAL A 123 6.53 -11.15 -7.86
C VAL A 123 5.99 -12.32 -8.66
N ALA A 124 5.65 -13.40 -7.96
CA ALA A 124 5.17 -14.65 -8.58
C ALA A 124 3.65 -14.82 -8.49
N GLU A 125 2.98 -14.03 -7.67
CA GLU A 125 1.55 -14.12 -7.34
C GLU A 125 0.66 -13.77 -8.54
N CYS A 126 1.12 -12.89 -9.40
CA CYS A 126 0.41 -12.50 -10.63
C CYS A 126 1.37 -12.07 -11.75
N THR A 127 0.82 -11.83 -12.94
CA THR A 127 1.57 -11.38 -14.12
C THR A 127 1.52 -9.86 -14.31
N GLU A 128 0.68 -9.18 -13.57
CA GLU A 128 0.45 -7.73 -13.65
C GLU A 128 1.51 -6.93 -12.89
N VAL A 129 2.18 -7.57 -11.93
CA VAL A 129 3.29 -7.03 -11.15
C VAL A 129 4.54 -7.84 -11.44
N ALA A 130 5.61 -7.18 -11.82
CA ALA A 130 6.87 -7.84 -12.17
C ALA A 130 7.90 -7.79 -11.04
N LYS A 131 7.89 -6.69 -10.26
CA LYS A 131 8.96 -6.42 -9.28
C LYS A 131 8.41 -5.81 -8.01
N GLN A 132 8.97 -6.23 -6.88
CA GLN A 132 8.81 -5.65 -5.56
C GLN A 132 10.13 -5.08 -5.08
N HIS A 133 10.08 -3.93 -4.42
CA HIS A 133 11.20 -3.33 -3.69
C HIS A 133 10.74 -2.96 -2.29
N ASN A 134 11.49 -3.37 -1.28
CA ASN A 134 11.20 -3.04 0.13
C ASN A 134 12.17 -1.99 0.64
N ALA A 135 11.67 -1.03 1.39
CA ALA A 135 12.47 -0.01 2.05
C ALA A 135 11.84 0.44 3.37
N ASP A 136 12.67 0.56 4.41
CA ASP A 136 12.30 1.19 5.66
C ASP A 136 12.23 2.71 5.48
N LEU A 137 11.06 3.29 5.71
CA LEU A 137 10.85 4.73 5.61
C LEU A 137 10.40 5.31 6.95
N GLU A 138 10.96 6.46 7.30
CA GLU A 138 10.45 7.31 8.36
C GLU A 138 9.29 8.18 7.83
N VAL A 139 8.50 8.77 8.74
CA VAL A 139 7.46 9.73 8.34
C VAL A 139 8.06 10.88 7.53
N GLY A 140 7.60 11.06 6.29
CA GLY A 140 8.15 12.10 5.42
C GLY A 140 7.74 11.98 3.97
N THR A 141 8.27 12.89 3.14
CA THR A 141 8.08 12.84 1.70
C THR A 141 9.37 12.41 1.02
N TYR A 142 9.25 11.44 0.15
CA TYR A 142 10.34 10.85 -0.61
C TYR A 142 10.15 11.13 -2.10
N THR A 143 11.24 11.19 -2.83
CA THR A 143 11.23 11.25 -4.29
C THR A 143 11.60 9.88 -4.83
N LEU A 144 10.76 9.33 -5.70
CA LEU A 144 11.01 8.10 -6.42
C LEU A 144 11.48 8.45 -7.83
N LYS A 145 12.65 7.97 -8.22
CA LYS A 145 13.11 7.98 -9.61
C LYS A 145 12.91 6.60 -10.20
N ILE A 146 12.20 6.53 -11.29
CA ILE A 146 11.83 5.29 -11.97
C ILE A 146 12.42 5.29 -13.37
N GLY A 147 13.07 4.19 -13.73
CA GLY A 147 13.78 4.04 -14.99
C GLY A 147 15.30 4.22 -14.85
N PRO A 148 16.04 4.18 -15.98
CA PRO A 148 15.57 4.23 -17.37
C PRO A 148 14.93 2.91 -17.87
N THR A 149 13.99 3.01 -18.82
CA THR A 149 13.30 1.88 -19.43
C THR A 149 12.81 2.24 -20.84
N THR A 150 12.49 1.25 -21.67
CA THR A 150 11.81 1.45 -22.97
C THR A 150 10.30 1.66 -22.82
N GLU A 151 9.74 1.36 -21.65
CA GLU A 151 8.32 1.55 -21.39
C GLU A 151 7.98 3.04 -21.27
N THR A 152 6.81 3.41 -21.76
CA THR A 152 6.29 4.79 -21.65
C THR A 152 5.38 5.00 -20.45
N MET A 153 4.89 3.90 -19.85
CA MET A 153 4.00 3.90 -18.71
C MET A 153 4.26 2.65 -17.86
N ILE A 154 4.24 2.82 -16.56
CA ILE A 154 4.29 1.74 -15.57
C ILE A 154 3.17 1.92 -14.55
N SER A 155 2.78 0.84 -13.88
CA SER A 155 1.94 0.92 -12.67
C SER A 155 2.80 0.75 -11.43
N LEU A 156 2.51 1.55 -10.41
CA LEU A 156 3.07 1.48 -9.07
C LEU A 156 1.94 1.27 -8.07
N VAL A 157 2.07 0.27 -7.22
CA VAL A 157 1.27 0.10 -6.00
C VAL A 157 2.24 0.16 -4.82
N VAL A 158 1.86 0.83 -3.76
CA VAL A 158 2.64 0.88 -2.52
C VAL A 158 1.77 0.39 -1.39
N GLU A 159 2.26 -0.63 -0.69
CA GLU A 159 1.63 -1.23 0.49
C GLU A 159 2.62 -1.22 1.65
N GLU A 160 2.11 -1.29 2.87
CA GLU A 160 2.96 -1.61 4.00
C GLU A 160 3.42 -3.07 3.86
N ALA A 161 4.72 -3.29 4.00
CA ALA A 161 5.22 -4.65 4.04
C ALA A 161 4.63 -5.32 5.28
N SER A 162 3.80 -6.34 5.10
CA SER A 162 3.27 -7.12 6.19
C SER A 162 4.42 -7.75 6.95
N HIS A 163 4.61 -7.38 8.20
CA HIS A 163 5.52 -8.11 9.08
C HIS A 163 4.96 -9.51 9.29
N GLU A 164 5.33 -10.45 8.42
CA GLU A 164 5.03 -11.86 8.62
C GLU A 164 5.70 -12.31 9.92
N GLY A 165 4.89 -12.30 10.99
CA GLY A 165 5.08 -13.17 12.13
C GLY A 165 6.18 -12.82 13.12
N GLU A 166 6.03 -11.81 13.94
CA GLU A 166 6.50 -11.93 15.30
C GLU A 166 5.46 -12.74 16.11
N ALA A 167 5.63 -14.07 16.04
CA ALA A 167 4.95 -14.97 16.95
C ALA A 167 5.44 -14.69 18.37
N HIS A 168 4.60 -14.08 19.22
CA HIS A 168 4.78 -13.95 20.66
C HIS A 168 4.46 -15.25 21.39
#